data_89060057eba2d692609371507fe583d7
#
_entry.id   89060057eba2d692609371507fe583d7
#
_cell.length_a   1.000
_cell.length_b   1.000
_cell.length_c   1.000
_cell.angle_alpha   90.00
_cell.angle_beta   90.00
_cell.angle_gamma   90.00
#
_symmetry.space_group_name_H-M   'P 1'
#
loop_
_entity.id
_entity.type
_entity.pdbx_description
1 polymer ?
#
loop_
_entity_poly.entity_id
_entity_poly.type
_entity_poly.pdbx_seq_one_letter_code
_entity_poly.pdbx_strand_id
1 'polypeptide(L)'
;MNCTAKFNLALSLFAATAWTLGVTNSVSAQQSVKVFHKTVKVGDLDIFYREAGPKDAPTILLLHGFPTSSQMFRDLIPALADQYHLVAPDYPGFGHSSMPSRDTFTYTFDNLAKVVDEFTQKIGLTKYALYVQDYGAPVGYRLAVKHPERITAIVVQNGNAYDEGLDNDFWKPLKAYWKEPKSKEKRDALRKFLTYEATKWQYTHGVKNPEL
;
A
#
# COMPACT_ATOMS: atom_id res chain seq x y z
N MET A 1 -98.79 -23.44 3.19
CA MET A 1 -97.96 -24.50 2.62
C MET A 1 -96.48 -24.15 2.84
N ASN A 2 -95.91 -24.85 3.85
CA ASN A 2 -94.51 -24.58 4.33
C ASN A 2 -93.51 -25.33 3.49
N CYS A 3 -92.47 -24.63 3.08
CA CYS A 3 -91.28 -25.26 2.50
C CYS A 3 -90.07 -24.68 3.20
N THR A 4 -89.57 -25.45 4.19
CA THR A 4 -88.33 -25.15 4.91
C THR A 4 -87.13 -25.76 4.14
N ALA A 5 -86.28 -24.93 3.58
CA ALA A 5 -84.99 -25.36 2.98
C ALA A 5 -83.90 -25.34 4.09
N LYS A 6 -83.33 -26.53 4.33
CA LYS A 6 -82.14 -26.66 5.20
C LYS A 6 -80.90 -26.33 4.48
N PHE A 7 -80.16 -25.32 4.93
CA PHE A 7 -78.84 -25.02 4.46
C PHE A 7 -77.76 -25.82 5.22
N ASN A 8 -77.10 -26.73 4.54
CA ASN A 8 -75.89 -27.39 5.10
C ASN A 8 -74.65 -26.53 4.88
N LEU A 9 -74.09 -26.06 5.98
CA LEU A 9 -72.85 -25.33 6.00
C LEU A 9 -71.70 -26.34 6.07
N ALA A 10 -70.99 -26.56 4.98
CA ALA A 10 -69.75 -27.36 4.95
C ALA A 10 -68.59 -26.45 5.34
N LEU A 11 -68.00 -26.71 6.51
CA LEU A 11 -66.83 -26.01 7.01
C LEU A 11 -65.59 -26.65 6.38
N SER A 12 -64.97 -26.01 5.34
CA SER A 12 -63.72 -26.44 4.77
C SER A 12 -62.57 -25.78 5.57
N LEU A 13 -61.86 -26.61 6.35
CA LEU A 13 -60.56 -26.19 6.97
C LEU A 13 -59.50 -26.05 5.88
N PHE A 14 -59.09 -24.82 5.58
CA PHE A 14 -57.84 -24.55 4.84
C PHE A 14 -56.70 -24.62 5.83
N ALA A 15 -55.88 -25.68 5.75
CA ALA A 15 -54.59 -25.75 6.42
C ALA A 15 -53.60 -24.89 5.65
N ALA A 16 -53.27 -23.70 6.20
CA ALA A 16 -52.21 -22.85 5.69
C ALA A 16 -50.85 -23.42 6.13
N THR A 17 -50.17 -24.13 5.24
CA THR A 17 -48.77 -24.51 5.42
C THR A 17 -47.89 -23.27 5.19
N ALA A 18 -47.46 -22.66 6.30
CA ALA A 18 -46.45 -21.59 6.24
C ALA A 18 -45.10 -22.18 5.85
N TRP A 19 -44.69 -21.98 4.60
CA TRP A 19 -43.29 -22.21 4.17
C TRP A 19 -42.44 -21.06 4.70
N THR A 20 -41.76 -21.28 5.83
CA THR A 20 -40.68 -20.41 6.26
C THR A 20 -39.46 -20.67 5.36
N LEU A 21 -39.27 -19.83 4.33
CA LEU A 21 -38.03 -19.75 3.63
C LEU A 21 -36.98 -19.24 4.63
N GLY A 22 -36.21 -20.16 5.19
CA GLY A 22 -35.03 -19.84 5.98
C GLY A 22 -33.98 -19.23 5.07
N VAL A 23 -33.93 -17.90 5.00
CA VAL A 23 -32.78 -17.20 4.42
C VAL A 23 -31.61 -17.42 5.36
N THR A 24 -30.86 -18.48 5.14
CA THR A 24 -29.54 -18.63 5.77
C THR A 24 -28.63 -17.60 5.13
N ASN A 25 -28.47 -16.44 5.76
CA ASN A 25 -27.35 -15.56 5.50
C ASN A 25 -26.10 -16.33 5.88
N SER A 26 -25.50 -17.05 4.92
CA SER A 26 -24.14 -17.53 5.04
C SER A 26 -23.24 -16.29 5.09
N VAL A 27 -22.93 -15.82 6.28
CA VAL A 27 -21.78 -14.95 6.50
C VAL A 27 -20.59 -15.78 6.07
N SER A 28 -20.16 -15.59 4.82
CA SER A 28 -18.89 -16.12 4.34
C SER A 28 -17.83 -15.58 5.31
N ALA A 29 -17.28 -16.46 6.12
CA ALA A 29 -16.14 -16.11 6.94
C ALA A 29 -15.04 -15.64 5.95
N GLN A 30 -14.79 -14.35 5.93
CA GLN A 30 -13.73 -13.76 5.12
C GLN A 30 -12.44 -14.43 5.56
N GLN A 31 -11.91 -15.35 4.76
CA GLN A 31 -10.66 -16.04 5.06
C GLN A 31 -9.62 -14.95 5.27
N SER A 32 -9.03 -14.93 6.46
CA SER A 32 -7.99 -13.96 6.80
C SER A 32 -6.84 -14.15 5.82
N VAL A 33 -6.63 -13.14 4.98
CA VAL A 33 -5.55 -13.15 3.99
C VAL A 33 -4.22 -13.25 4.72
N LYS A 34 -3.43 -14.26 4.38
CA LYS A 34 -2.11 -14.46 4.97
C LYS A 34 -1.11 -13.53 4.31
N VAL A 35 -0.54 -12.60 5.09
CA VAL A 35 0.57 -11.75 4.68
C VAL A 35 1.87 -12.37 5.18
N PHE A 36 2.77 -12.66 4.25
CA PHE A 36 4.09 -13.21 4.55
C PHE A 36 5.09 -12.07 4.74
N HIS A 37 5.93 -12.20 5.76
CA HIS A 37 7.05 -11.33 6.04
C HIS A 37 8.32 -12.07 5.67
N LYS A 38 9.08 -11.56 4.72
CA LYS A 38 10.23 -12.25 4.12
C LYS A 38 11.43 -11.32 4.03
N THR A 39 12.60 -11.92 3.88
CA THR A 39 13.85 -11.21 3.61
C THR A 39 14.59 -11.89 2.48
N VAL A 40 15.22 -11.11 1.62
CA VAL A 40 16.06 -11.59 0.53
C VAL A 40 17.36 -10.80 0.46
N LYS A 41 18.47 -11.46 0.13
CA LYS A 41 19.77 -10.82 -0.11
C LYS A 41 19.80 -10.13 -1.48
N VAL A 42 20.12 -8.83 -1.46
CA VAL A 42 20.41 -8.03 -2.65
C VAL A 42 21.82 -7.43 -2.46
N GLY A 43 22.81 -8.01 -3.13
CA GLY A 43 24.20 -7.76 -2.78
C GLY A 43 24.45 -8.10 -1.32
N ASP A 44 25.04 -7.18 -0.56
CA ASP A 44 25.30 -7.33 0.87
C ASP A 44 24.12 -6.91 1.77
N LEU A 45 23.01 -6.46 1.17
CA LEU A 45 21.85 -5.96 1.90
C LEU A 45 20.80 -7.04 2.11
N ASP A 46 20.23 -7.09 3.32
CA ASP A 46 19.01 -7.81 3.61
C ASP A 46 17.82 -6.89 3.32
N ILE A 47 17.02 -7.24 2.32
CA ILE A 47 15.82 -6.50 1.95
C ILE A 47 14.60 -7.24 2.49
N PHE A 48 13.97 -6.65 3.47
CA PHE A 48 12.70 -7.13 4.01
C PHE A 48 11.55 -6.75 3.06
N TYR A 49 10.55 -7.61 2.93
CA TYR A 49 9.34 -7.32 2.18
C TYR A 49 8.12 -8.07 2.70
N ARG A 50 6.95 -7.49 2.46
CA ARG A 50 5.65 -8.13 2.67
C ARG A 50 5.18 -8.70 1.34
N GLU A 51 4.60 -9.92 1.40
CA GLU A 51 4.06 -10.59 0.22
C GLU A 51 2.70 -11.21 0.56
N ALA A 52 1.71 -11.07 -0.32
CA ALA A 52 0.40 -11.68 -0.18
C ALA A 52 -0.24 -11.91 -1.56
N GLY A 53 -1.26 -12.79 -1.58
CA GLY A 53 -2.03 -13.11 -2.77
C GLY A 53 -1.42 -14.22 -3.63
N PRO A 54 -2.16 -14.69 -4.66
CA PRO A 54 -1.72 -15.74 -5.56
C PRO A 54 -0.55 -15.26 -6.44
N LYS A 55 0.48 -16.07 -6.57
CA LYS A 55 1.69 -15.70 -7.34
C LYS A 55 1.48 -15.63 -8.84
N ASP A 56 0.43 -16.26 -9.34
CA ASP A 56 0.01 -16.28 -10.74
C ASP A 56 -0.96 -15.14 -11.08
N ALA A 57 -1.44 -14.39 -10.07
CA ALA A 57 -2.25 -13.20 -10.26
C ALA A 57 -1.40 -11.99 -10.75
N PRO A 58 -2.04 -10.97 -11.36
CA PRO A 58 -1.35 -9.73 -11.70
C PRO A 58 -0.64 -9.13 -10.49
N THR A 59 0.64 -8.81 -10.64
CA THR A 59 1.48 -8.33 -9.52
C THR A 59 1.41 -6.82 -9.39
N ILE A 60 1.34 -6.34 -8.14
CA ILE A 60 1.50 -4.92 -7.76
C ILE A 60 2.71 -4.79 -6.84
N LEU A 61 3.70 -4.02 -7.28
CA LEU A 61 4.85 -3.61 -6.46
C LEU A 61 4.51 -2.31 -5.74
N LEU A 62 4.44 -2.38 -4.40
CA LEU A 62 4.04 -1.29 -3.50
C LEU A 62 5.29 -0.60 -2.96
N LEU A 63 5.53 0.65 -3.36
CA LEU A 63 6.72 1.43 -3.00
C LEU A 63 6.35 2.54 -2.04
N HIS A 64 6.82 2.40 -0.78
CA HIS A 64 6.49 3.29 0.33
C HIS A 64 7.26 4.63 0.27
N GLY A 65 6.86 5.56 1.13
CA GLY A 65 7.46 6.87 1.30
C GLY A 65 8.22 7.06 2.61
N PHE A 66 8.70 8.27 2.80
CA PHE A 66 9.33 8.77 4.03
C PHE A 66 8.23 9.34 4.96
N PRO A 67 8.32 9.16 6.28
CA PRO A 67 9.32 8.41 7.07
C PRO A 67 8.86 6.98 7.44
N THR A 68 8.08 6.34 6.60
CA THR A 68 7.43 5.06 6.86
C THR A 68 8.20 3.86 6.28
N SER A 69 7.51 2.75 6.08
CA SER A 69 8.00 1.49 5.51
C SER A 69 6.84 0.78 4.80
N SER A 70 7.05 -0.44 4.33
CA SER A 70 5.96 -1.30 3.80
C SER A 70 4.79 -1.48 4.78
N GLN A 71 4.96 -1.16 6.06
CA GLN A 71 3.90 -1.16 7.08
C GLN A 71 2.74 -0.22 6.73
N MET A 72 2.97 0.84 5.95
CA MET A 72 1.89 1.72 5.51
C MET A 72 0.82 1.01 4.69
N PHE A 73 1.19 -0.09 4.04
CA PHE A 73 0.29 -0.91 3.22
C PHE A 73 -0.41 -2.05 3.98
N ARG A 74 -0.33 -2.08 5.32
CA ARG A 74 -0.86 -3.15 6.16
C ARG A 74 -2.36 -3.44 5.95
N ASP A 75 -3.13 -2.41 5.62
CA ASP A 75 -4.58 -2.53 5.37
C ASP A 75 -4.87 -2.71 3.87
N LEU A 76 -4.05 -2.12 2.99
CA LEU A 76 -4.20 -2.24 1.55
C LEU A 76 -3.86 -3.65 1.03
N ILE A 77 -2.80 -4.25 1.57
CA ILE A 77 -2.36 -5.59 1.15
C ILE A 77 -3.47 -6.63 1.35
N PRO A 78 -4.06 -6.83 2.54
CA PRO A 78 -5.13 -7.82 2.71
C PRO A 78 -6.41 -7.47 1.93
N ALA A 79 -6.67 -6.19 1.65
CA ALA A 79 -7.84 -5.77 0.89
C ALA A 79 -7.78 -6.10 -0.60
N LEU A 80 -6.59 -6.34 -1.15
CA LEU A 80 -6.37 -6.61 -2.58
C LEU A 80 -5.84 -8.03 -2.87
N ALA A 81 -5.43 -8.77 -1.85
CA ALA A 81 -4.70 -10.03 -2.01
C ALA A 81 -5.57 -11.22 -2.47
N ASP A 82 -6.87 -11.04 -2.60
CA ASP A 82 -7.76 -12.01 -3.25
C ASP A 82 -7.67 -11.97 -4.78
N GLN A 83 -7.24 -10.83 -5.35
CA GLN A 83 -7.21 -10.59 -6.80
C GLN A 83 -5.80 -10.34 -7.33
N TYR A 84 -4.85 -9.92 -6.49
CA TYR A 84 -3.51 -9.50 -6.91
C TYR A 84 -2.43 -10.18 -6.09
N HIS A 85 -1.28 -10.42 -6.73
CA HIS A 85 -0.03 -10.70 -6.04
C HIS A 85 0.60 -9.39 -5.60
N LEU A 86 0.75 -9.18 -4.29
CA LEU A 86 1.21 -7.94 -3.69
C LEU A 86 2.59 -8.11 -3.10
N VAL A 87 3.51 -7.22 -3.45
CA VAL A 87 4.88 -7.22 -2.97
C VAL A 87 5.25 -5.81 -2.52
N ALA A 88 5.66 -5.66 -1.27
CA ALA A 88 6.00 -4.37 -0.66
C ALA A 88 7.36 -4.45 0.06
N PRO A 89 8.48 -4.08 -0.58
CA PRO A 89 9.78 -4.03 0.05
C PRO A 89 9.93 -2.82 0.99
N ASP A 90 10.80 -2.96 2.00
CA ASP A 90 11.39 -1.84 2.72
C ASP A 90 12.70 -1.45 2.03
N TYR A 91 12.92 -0.14 1.79
CA TYR A 91 14.21 0.32 1.25
C TYR A 91 15.35 0.16 2.27
N PRO A 92 16.61 0.11 1.81
CA PRO A 92 17.75 0.27 2.70
C PRO A 92 17.61 1.52 3.58
N GLY A 93 17.82 1.38 4.88
CA GLY A 93 17.64 2.45 5.86
C GLY A 93 16.21 2.65 6.37
N PHE A 94 15.25 1.80 5.94
CA PHE A 94 13.85 1.87 6.35
C PHE A 94 13.36 0.52 6.89
N GLY A 95 12.37 0.59 7.76
CA GLY A 95 11.64 -0.57 8.27
C GLY A 95 12.54 -1.65 8.84
N HIS A 96 12.45 -2.86 8.27
CA HIS A 96 13.20 -4.04 8.69
C HIS A 96 14.35 -4.41 7.73
N SER A 97 14.60 -3.62 6.69
CA SER A 97 15.75 -3.81 5.80
C SER A 97 17.05 -3.35 6.43
N SER A 98 18.19 -3.81 5.86
CA SER A 98 19.51 -3.36 6.27
C SER A 98 19.63 -1.84 6.29
N MET A 99 20.33 -1.31 7.30
CA MET A 99 20.64 0.12 7.44
C MET A 99 22.16 0.34 7.41
N PRO A 100 22.78 0.26 6.20
CA PRO A 100 24.21 0.45 6.07
C PRO A 100 24.63 1.87 6.41
N SER A 101 25.90 2.04 6.87
CA SER A 101 26.48 3.35 7.08
C SER A 101 26.50 4.18 5.79
N ARG A 102 26.34 5.49 5.91
CA ARG A 102 26.51 6.42 4.79
C ARG A 102 27.94 6.44 4.19
N ASP A 103 28.90 5.88 4.88
CA ASP A 103 30.26 5.72 4.38
C ASP A 103 30.38 4.54 3.39
N THR A 104 29.47 3.56 3.50
CA THR A 104 29.45 2.34 2.68
C THR A 104 28.27 2.29 1.72
N PHE A 105 27.24 3.09 1.92
CA PHE A 105 26.06 3.14 1.06
C PHE A 105 25.63 4.56 0.78
N THR A 106 25.57 4.92 -0.51
CA THR A 106 25.11 6.24 -0.94
C THR A 106 23.58 6.27 -1.03
N TYR A 107 22.93 6.97 -0.12
CA TYR A 107 21.48 7.12 -0.08
C TYR A 107 20.99 8.15 -1.10
N THR A 108 20.82 7.71 -2.34
CA THR A 108 20.20 8.47 -3.44
C THR A 108 19.02 7.69 -4.03
N PHE A 109 18.11 8.39 -4.68
CA PHE A 109 17.00 7.70 -5.37
C PHE A 109 17.48 6.78 -6.49
N ASP A 110 18.59 7.11 -7.16
CA ASP A 110 19.20 6.24 -8.16
C ASP A 110 19.66 4.92 -7.55
N ASN A 111 20.33 4.98 -6.39
CA ASN A 111 20.82 3.78 -5.73
C ASN A 111 19.67 2.97 -5.09
N LEU A 112 18.68 3.63 -4.50
CA LEU A 112 17.47 2.96 -4.01
C LEU A 112 16.72 2.25 -5.14
N ALA A 113 16.56 2.90 -6.30
CA ALA A 113 15.94 2.30 -7.48
C ALA A 113 16.75 1.10 -8.00
N LYS A 114 18.09 1.18 -8.00
CA LYS A 114 18.96 0.06 -8.36
C LYS A 114 18.73 -1.13 -7.42
N VAL A 115 18.68 -0.91 -6.11
CA VAL A 115 18.43 -1.98 -5.12
C VAL A 115 17.06 -2.61 -5.33
N VAL A 116 16.01 -1.79 -5.60
CA VAL A 116 14.66 -2.31 -5.86
C VAL A 116 14.60 -3.08 -7.18
N ASP A 117 15.30 -2.63 -8.22
CA ASP A 117 15.41 -3.37 -9.48
C ASP A 117 16.05 -4.76 -9.27
N GLU A 118 17.19 -4.82 -8.58
CA GLU A 118 17.86 -6.07 -8.23
C GLU A 118 16.97 -6.96 -7.33
N PHE A 119 16.24 -6.35 -6.38
CA PHE A 119 15.25 -7.03 -5.55
C PHE A 119 14.18 -7.70 -6.41
N THR A 120 13.56 -6.97 -7.35
CA THR A 120 12.51 -7.55 -8.21
C THR A 120 13.02 -8.73 -9.03
N GLN A 121 14.26 -8.66 -9.52
CA GLN A 121 14.91 -9.76 -10.24
C GLN A 121 15.14 -10.97 -9.32
N LYS A 122 15.63 -10.74 -8.10
CA LYS A 122 15.90 -11.81 -7.11
C LYS A 122 14.66 -12.61 -6.73
N ILE A 123 13.51 -11.96 -6.64
CA ILE A 123 12.24 -12.63 -6.30
C ILE A 123 11.43 -13.06 -7.54
N GLY A 124 11.98 -12.88 -8.75
CA GLY A 124 11.40 -13.36 -10.01
C GLY A 124 10.23 -12.51 -10.54
N LEU A 125 10.14 -11.23 -10.19
CA LEU A 125 9.13 -10.34 -10.75
C LEU A 125 9.55 -9.85 -12.13
N THR A 126 8.85 -10.29 -13.16
CA THR A 126 9.12 -9.93 -14.56
C THR A 126 8.22 -8.84 -15.11
N LYS A 127 6.96 -8.79 -14.65
CA LYS A 127 5.97 -7.76 -14.99
C LYS A 127 5.15 -7.40 -13.75
N TYR A 128 4.91 -6.11 -13.54
CA TYR A 128 4.15 -5.64 -12.38
C TYR A 128 3.57 -4.24 -12.62
N ALA A 129 2.47 -3.94 -11.96
CA ALA A 129 2.02 -2.57 -11.76
C ALA A 129 2.83 -1.93 -10.63
N LEU A 130 3.12 -0.64 -10.74
CA LEU A 130 3.70 0.16 -9.67
C LEU A 130 2.59 0.87 -8.89
N TYR A 131 2.60 0.76 -7.58
CA TYR A 131 1.90 1.66 -6.69
C TYR A 131 2.96 2.47 -5.93
N VAL A 132 3.01 3.77 -6.18
CA VAL A 132 4.06 4.65 -5.64
C VAL A 132 3.47 5.73 -4.74
N GLN A 133 4.11 5.95 -3.60
CA GLN A 133 3.75 7.01 -2.66
C GLN A 133 5.01 7.72 -2.19
N ASP A 134 5.04 9.07 -2.21
CA ASP A 134 6.15 9.91 -1.74
C ASP A 134 7.50 9.45 -2.33
N TYR A 135 8.47 8.95 -1.55
CA TYR A 135 9.75 8.38 -2.04
C TYR A 135 9.56 7.23 -3.03
N GLY A 136 8.44 6.53 -2.96
CA GLY A 136 8.08 5.51 -3.94
C GLY A 136 7.99 6.05 -5.35
N ALA A 137 7.59 7.32 -5.54
CA ALA A 137 7.48 7.94 -6.86
C ALA A 137 8.84 8.09 -7.55
N PRO A 138 9.85 8.78 -7.00
CA PRO A 138 11.16 8.88 -7.65
C PRO A 138 11.86 7.53 -7.83
N VAL A 139 11.62 6.54 -6.95
CA VAL A 139 12.15 5.18 -7.13
C VAL A 139 11.42 4.47 -8.26
N GLY A 140 10.08 4.44 -8.23
CA GLY A 140 9.25 3.72 -9.21
C GLY A 140 9.36 4.31 -10.62
N TYR A 141 9.44 5.64 -10.76
CA TYR A 141 9.62 6.27 -12.07
C TYR A 141 10.96 5.91 -12.71
N ARG A 142 12.03 5.75 -11.92
CA ARG A 142 13.32 5.28 -12.43
C ARG A 142 13.25 3.84 -12.95
N LEU A 143 12.48 2.98 -12.25
CA LEU A 143 12.21 1.62 -12.74
C LEU A 143 11.41 1.65 -14.04
N ALA A 144 10.38 2.50 -14.12
CA ALA A 144 9.53 2.62 -15.30
C ALA A 144 10.27 3.15 -16.51
N VAL A 145 11.18 4.12 -16.33
CA VAL A 145 12.01 4.64 -17.42
C VAL A 145 13.06 3.62 -17.86
N LYS A 146 13.66 2.90 -16.91
CA LYS A 146 14.71 1.91 -17.18
C LYS A 146 14.17 0.63 -17.83
N HIS A 147 12.97 0.19 -17.40
CA HIS A 147 12.37 -1.08 -17.79
C HIS A 147 10.87 -0.91 -18.13
N PRO A 148 10.53 -0.09 -19.14
CA PRO A 148 9.12 0.16 -19.48
C PRO A 148 8.36 -1.12 -19.84
N GLU A 149 9.04 -2.12 -20.39
CA GLU A 149 8.49 -3.42 -20.77
C GLU A 149 8.00 -4.26 -19.58
N ARG A 150 8.46 -3.95 -18.37
CA ARG A 150 8.06 -4.63 -17.13
C ARG A 150 6.86 -3.98 -16.45
N ILE A 151 6.55 -2.73 -16.80
CA ILE A 151 5.53 -1.93 -16.11
C ILE A 151 4.18 -2.06 -16.82
N THR A 152 3.21 -2.61 -16.13
CA THR A 152 1.85 -2.81 -16.68
C THR A 152 0.90 -1.65 -16.40
N ALA A 153 1.11 -0.95 -15.28
CA ALA A 153 0.35 0.23 -14.88
C ALA A 153 1.12 1.02 -13.80
N ILE A 154 0.74 2.27 -13.58
CA ILE A 154 1.27 3.09 -12.49
C ILE A 154 0.11 3.74 -11.74
N VAL A 155 0.03 3.49 -10.43
CA VAL A 155 -0.86 4.18 -9.48
C VAL A 155 0.01 5.14 -8.67
N VAL A 156 -0.34 6.41 -8.64
CA VAL A 156 0.43 7.46 -7.95
C VAL A 156 -0.39 8.05 -6.82
N GLN A 157 0.16 7.99 -5.62
CA GLN A 157 -0.39 8.67 -4.44
C GLN A 157 0.64 9.67 -3.92
N ASN A 158 0.30 10.97 -3.98
CA ASN A 158 1.16 12.04 -3.46
C ASN A 158 2.62 11.93 -3.88
N GLY A 159 2.84 11.65 -5.16
CA GLY A 159 4.18 11.52 -5.77
C GLY A 159 4.39 12.58 -6.84
N ASN A 160 5.58 13.17 -6.87
CA ASN A 160 5.96 14.17 -7.86
C ASN A 160 6.80 13.54 -8.98
N ALA A 161 6.43 13.83 -10.23
CA ALA A 161 7.23 13.52 -11.42
C ALA A 161 7.98 14.75 -11.94
N TYR A 162 7.51 15.96 -11.58
CA TYR A 162 7.99 17.24 -12.10
C TYR A 162 8.25 18.21 -10.94
N ASP A 163 8.94 19.33 -11.21
CA ASP A 163 9.33 20.31 -10.19
C ASP A 163 8.19 21.18 -9.68
N GLU A 164 7.08 21.29 -10.41
CA GLU A 164 5.94 22.17 -10.08
C GLU A 164 5.35 21.89 -8.68
N GLY A 165 5.32 20.64 -8.25
CA GLY A 165 4.84 20.27 -6.91
C GLY A 165 5.82 20.60 -5.79
N LEU A 166 7.05 20.96 -6.11
CA LEU A 166 8.14 21.23 -5.17
C LEU A 166 8.48 22.73 -5.05
N ASP A 167 7.72 23.61 -5.69
CA ASP A 167 8.05 25.05 -5.76
C ASP A 167 7.26 25.89 -4.75
N ASN A 168 7.42 25.56 -3.47
CA ASN A 168 6.82 26.30 -2.36
C ASN A 168 7.80 26.44 -1.18
N ASP A 169 7.42 27.22 -0.17
CA ASP A 169 8.27 27.52 0.99
C ASP A 169 8.68 26.31 1.80
N PHE A 170 7.86 25.28 1.85
CA PHE A 170 8.17 24.02 2.54
C PHE A 170 9.41 23.35 1.94
N TRP A 171 9.57 23.36 0.61
CA TRP A 171 10.67 22.69 -0.08
C TRP A 171 11.97 23.52 -0.14
N LYS A 172 11.93 24.82 0.14
CA LYS A 172 13.13 25.69 0.08
C LYS A 172 14.32 25.15 0.88
N PRO A 173 14.17 24.76 2.17
CA PRO A 173 15.30 24.21 2.94
C PRO A 173 15.83 22.88 2.39
N LEU A 174 14.93 22.01 1.88
CA LEU A 174 15.30 20.75 1.26
C LEU A 174 16.08 20.98 -0.04
N LYS A 175 15.55 21.84 -0.92
CA LYS A 175 16.26 22.24 -2.18
C LYS A 175 17.61 22.86 -1.90
N ALA A 176 17.74 23.68 -0.86
CA ALA A 176 19.02 24.26 -0.45
C ALA A 176 20.02 23.19 0.00
N TYR A 177 19.56 22.19 0.75
CA TYR A 177 20.40 21.06 1.16
C TYR A 177 20.78 20.17 -0.04
N TRP A 178 19.88 19.89 -0.97
CA TRP A 178 20.17 19.09 -2.17
C TRP A 178 21.26 19.72 -3.03
N LYS A 179 21.31 21.06 -3.11
CA LYS A 179 22.39 21.79 -3.82
C LYS A 179 23.73 21.70 -3.11
N GLU A 180 23.74 21.57 -1.78
CA GLU A 180 24.93 21.53 -0.95
C GLU A 180 24.86 20.42 0.12
N PRO A 181 24.87 19.14 -0.28
CA PRO A 181 24.62 18.02 0.64
C PRO A 181 25.71 17.81 1.70
N LYS A 182 26.88 18.46 1.54
CA LYS A 182 27.98 18.47 2.52
C LYS A 182 27.83 19.58 3.57
N SER A 183 26.93 20.56 3.38
CA SER A 183 26.72 21.65 4.33
C SER A 183 26.09 21.12 5.62
N LYS A 184 26.84 21.26 6.73
CA LYS A 184 26.34 20.90 8.07
C LYS A 184 25.17 21.80 8.47
N GLU A 185 25.26 23.10 8.22
CA GLU A 185 24.21 24.07 8.54
C GLU A 185 22.88 23.72 7.85
N LYS A 186 22.90 23.47 6.53
CA LYS A 186 21.70 23.11 5.76
C LYS A 186 21.11 21.78 6.23
N ARG A 187 21.96 20.79 6.51
CA ARG A 187 21.52 19.52 7.10
C ARG A 187 20.87 19.71 8.46
N ASP A 188 21.46 20.50 9.34
CA ASP A 188 20.93 20.72 10.68
C ASP A 188 19.61 21.51 10.63
N ALA A 189 19.43 22.41 9.66
CA ALA A 189 18.15 23.09 9.42
C ALA A 189 17.00 22.11 9.08
N LEU A 190 17.31 20.97 8.44
CA LEU A 190 16.30 19.95 8.12
C LEU A 190 15.85 19.12 9.32
N ARG A 191 16.53 19.17 10.47
CA ARG A 191 16.13 18.41 11.67
C ARG A 191 14.73 18.79 12.16
N LYS A 192 14.25 20.01 11.84
CA LYS A 192 12.90 20.48 12.16
C LYS A 192 11.80 19.62 11.52
N PHE A 193 12.08 18.99 10.38
CA PHE A 193 11.13 18.10 9.69
C PHE A 193 11.07 16.70 10.31
N LEU A 194 11.99 16.38 11.25
CA LEU A 194 12.12 15.06 11.88
C LEU A 194 11.65 15.07 13.34
N THR A 195 10.91 16.10 13.76
CA THR A 195 10.35 16.18 15.11
C THR A 195 9.02 15.43 15.19
N TYR A 196 8.64 15.04 16.41
CA TYR A 196 7.32 14.44 16.65
C TYR A 196 6.19 15.38 16.21
N GLU A 197 6.30 16.67 16.51
CA GLU A 197 5.30 17.68 16.18
C GLU A 197 5.13 17.82 14.67
N ALA A 198 6.24 17.86 13.92
CA ALA A 198 6.20 17.91 12.45
C ALA A 198 5.56 16.65 11.85
N THR A 199 5.90 15.47 12.39
CA THR A 199 5.31 14.21 11.97
C THR A 199 3.82 14.15 12.33
N LYS A 200 3.45 14.49 13.57
CA LYS A 200 2.06 14.55 14.01
C LYS A 200 1.24 15.48 13.11
N TRP A 201 1.77 16.66 12.79
CA TRP A 201 1.09 17.61 11.92
C TRP A 201 0.80 17.01 10.53
N GLN A 202 1.75 16.29 9.92
CA GLN A 202 1.55 15.65 8.61
C GLN A 202 0.42 14.62 8.62
N TYR A 203 0.21 13.91 9.74
CA TYR A 203 -0.83 12.89 9.86
C TYR A 203 -2.19 13.43 10.29
N THR A 204 -2.23 14.60 10.94
CA THR A 204 -3.47 15.15 11.50
C THR A 204 -4.00 16.35 10.74
N HIS A 205 -3.15 17.02 9.91
CA HIS A 205 -3.57 18.19 9.16
C HIS A 205 -4.49 17.81 7.99
N GLY A 206 -5.65 18.43 7.91
CA GLY A 206 -6.63 18.20 6.83
C GLY A 206 -7.46 16.92 6.94
N VAL A 207 -7.30 16.14 8.01
CA VAL A 207 -8.13 14.95 8.27
C VAL A 207 -9.41 15.33 9.02
N LYS A 208 -10.50 14.55 8.82
CA LYS A 208 -11.78 14.80 9.48
C LYS A 208 -11.74 14.57 11.00
N ASN A 209 -10.92 13.64 11.45
CA ASN A 209 -10.80 13.25 12.86
C ASN A 209 -9.33 13.19 13.27
N PRO A 210 -8.73 14.32 13.70
CA PRO A 210 -7.31 14.39 14.05
C PRO A 210 -6.97 13.71 15.39
N GLU A 211 -7.99 13.27 16.15
CA GLU A 211 -7.83 12.62 17.46
C GLU A 211 -7.62 11.09 17.37
N LEU A 212 -7.65 10.54 16.17
CA LEU A 212 -7.46 9.10 15.91
C LEU A 212 -6.00 8.73 15.85
#